data_3cd03713b6273e60e872b52dccab1a20
#
_entry.id   3cd03713b6273e60e872b52dccab1a20
#
_cell.length_a   1.000
_cell.length_b   1.000
_cell.length_c   1.000
_cell.angle_alpha   90.00
_cell.angle_beta   90.00
_cell.angle_gamma   90.00
#
_symmetry.space_group_name_H-M   'P 1'
#
loop_
_entity.id
_entity.type
_entity.pdbx_description
1 polymer ?
#
loop_
_entity_poly.entity_id
_entity_poly.type
_entity_poly.pdbx_seq_one_letter_code
_entity_poly.pdbx_strand_id
1 'polypeptide(L)'
;MKNILGGKGAGLAEMTAAGMPVPQGFTITTEACTQYYADGRQINDEITADIFEHVKGLEKITGKTFGDNENPLLVSVRSGARQSMPGMMDTILNLGLNDEAVEGLAKKTNNPRFAYDCYRRFVQMFADVVMMVPKSLFEVEIDKMKEAKGVKNDVDLTAEDLKELVGTFKKIYEDNEGKPFPQDPKDQLIEAVKAVFRSWDNPRANVYRKMNEIPYEWGTAVNVQDRKSVV
;
A
#
# COMPACT_ATOMS: atom_id res chain seq x y z
N MET A 1 8.42 -19.84 12.36
CA MET A 1 7.53 -19.05 11.48
C MET A 1 7.45 -17.59 11.90
N LYS A 2 6.98 -17.29 13.12
CA LYS A 2 6.77 -15.91 13.59
C LYS A 2 8.03 -15.01 13.54
N ASN A 3 9.21 -15.59 13.72
CA ASN A 3 10.48 -14.83 13.66
C ASN A 3 10.81 -14.30 12.26
N ILE A 4 10.36 -15.00 11.21
CA ILE A 4 10.66 -14.68 9.81
C ILE A 4 9.48 -13.94 9.16
N LEU A 5 8.26 -14.43 9.38
CA LEU A 5 7.05 -13.88 8.77
C LEU A 5 6.40 -12.74 9.57
N GLY A 6 6.93 -12.46 10.77
CA GLY A 6 6.26 -11.59 11.71
C GLY A 6 4.97 -12.20 12.29
N GLY A 7 4.32 -11.51 13.21
CA GLY A 7 3.08 -12.01 13.82
C GLY A 7 1.93 -12.12 12.84
N LYS A 8 1.78 -11.13 11.97
CA LYS A 8 0.69 -11.07 10.99
C LYS A 8 0.87 -12.12 9.88
N GLY A 9 2.06 -12.26 9.31
CA GLY A 9 2.36 -13.26 8.29
C GLY A 9 2.24 -14.70 8.82
N ALA A 10 2.71 -14.95 10.05
CA ALA A 10 2.55 -16.26 10.69
C ALA A 10 1.07 -16.60 10.90
N GLY A 11 0.26 -15.65 11.41
CA GLY A 11 -1.18 -15.86 11.58
C GLY A 11 -1.91 -16.11 10.25
N LEU A 12 -1.55 -15.40 9.18
CA LEU A 12 -2.10 -15.64 7.84
C LEU A 12 -1.75 -17.05 7.34
N ALA A 13 -0.51 -17.50 7.52
CA ALA A 13 -0.08 -18.84 7.14
C ALA A 13 -0.81 -19.92 7.93
N GLU A 14 -1.00 -19.75 9.24
CA GLU A 14 -1.74 -20.68 10.11
C GLU A 14 -3.21 -20.76 9.72
N MET A 15 -3.87 -19.61 9.47
CA MET A 15 -5.26 -19.57 9.02
C MET A 15 -5.44 -20.25 7.65
N THR A 16 -4.50 -20.02 6.72
CA THR A 16 -4.51 -20.66 5.40
C THR A 16 -4.35 -22.19 5.54
N ALA A 17 -3.41 -22.65 6.37
CA ALA A 17 -3.21 -24.07 6.63
C ALA A 17 -4.42 -24.74 7.31
N ALA A 18 -5.18 -23.98 8.09
CA ALA A 18 -6.43 -24.43 8.70
C ALA A 18 -7.64 -24.41 7.73
N GLY A 19 -7.43 -24.05 6.45
CA GLY A 19 -8.49 -23.99 5.44
C GLY A 19 -9.43 -22.79 5.55
N MET A 20 -9.05 -21.76 6.30
CA MET A 20 -9.84 -20.54 6.41
C MET A 20 -9.74 -19.70 5.10
N PRO A 21 -10.80 -18.98 4.72
CA PRO A 21 -10.82 -18.14 3.51
C PRO A 21 -9.98 -16.87 3.71
N VAL A 22 -8.66 -17.00 3.61
CA VAL A 22 -7.70 -15.89 3.69
C VAL A 22 -7.45 -15.33 2.29
N PRO A 23 -7.43 -13.99 2.08
CA PRO A 23 -7.01 -13.41 0.81
C PRO A 23 -5.61 -13.89 0.42
N GLN A 24 -5.42 -14.24 -0.84
CA GLN A 24 -4.13 -14.70 -1.36
C GLN A 24 -3.07 -13.62 -1.22
N GLY A 25 -1.84 -14.02 -0.97
CA GLY A 25 -0.74 -13.10 -0.77
C GLY A 25 0.57 -13.80 -0.45
N PHE A 26 1.60 -13.01 -0.20
CA PHE A 26 2.90 -13.48 0.24
C PHE A 26 3.50 -12.53 1.29
N THR A 27 4.51 -13.00 1.98
CA THR A 27 5.21 -12.22 3.01
C THR A 27 6.67 -12.05 2.64
N ILE A 28 7.12 -10.80 2.55
CA ILE A 28 8.53 -10.44 2.48
C ILE A 28 9.06 -10.50 3.91
N THR A 29 10.11 -11.26 4.13
CA THR A 29 10.56 -11.67 5.47
C THR A 29 11.22 -10.55 6.28
N THR A 30 11.35 -10.76 7.57
CA THR A 30 12.12 -9.85 8.44
C THR A 30 13.60 -9.81 8.05
N GLU A 31 14.13 -10.87 7.44
CA GLU A 31 15.51 -10.95 6.96
C GLU A 31 15.74 -9.98 5.79
N ALA A 32 14.76 -9.84 4.89
CA ALA A 32 14.81 -8.84 3.83
C ALA A 32 14.83 -7.40 4.39
N CYS A 33 14.15 -7.15 5.51
CA CYS A 33 14.22 -5.86 6.20
C CYS A 33 15.62 -5.60 6.79
N THR A 34 16.23 -6.58 7.44
CA THR A 34 17.59 -6.43 7.96
C THR A 34 18.62 -6.25 6.85
N GLN A 35 18.46 -6.98 5.75
CA GLN A 35 19.30 -6.80 4.56
C GLN A 35 19.14 -5.40 3.94
N TYR A 36 17.90 -4.89 3.83
CA TYR A 36 17.63 -3.53 3.37
C TYR A 36 18.41 -2.48 4.17
N TYR A 37 18.50 -2.61 5.49
CA TYR A 37 19.28 -1.69 6.33
C TYR A 37 20.80 -1.90 6.16
N ALA A 38 21.26 -3.15 6.02
CA ALA A 38 22.66 -3.49 5.76
C ALA A 38 23.13 -2.93 4.41
N ASP A 39 22.28 -2.96 3.39
CA ASP A 39 22.52 -2.43 2.05
C ASP A 39 22.30 -0.90 1.94
N GLY A 40 22.36 -0.17 3.04
CA GLY A 40 22.21 1.29 3.04
C GLY A 40 20.82 1.77 2.66
N ARG A 41 19.78 1.06 3.09
CA ARG A 41 18.35 1.33 2.80
C ARG A 41 18.00 1.15 1.32
N GLN A 42 18.57 0.12 0.72
CA GLN A 42 18.25 -0.30 -0.65
C GLN A 42 17.74 -1.75 -0.66
N ILE A 43 16.75 -2.02 -1.50
CA ILE A 43 16.33 -3.38 -1.80
C ILE A 43 17.21 -3.86 -2.95
N ASN A 44 17.98 -4.92 -2.73
CA ASN A 44 18.87 -5.47 -3.75
C ASN A 44 18.11 -6.21 -4.86
N ASP A 45 18.81 -6.54 -5.94
CA ASP A 45 18.22 -7.15 -7.13
C ASP A 45 17.65 -8.55 -6.85
N GLU A 46 18.24 -9.31 -5.94
CA GLU A 46 17.78 -10.65 -5.57
C GLU A 46 16.40 -10.57 -4.87
N ILE A 47 16.28 -9.73 -3.85
CA ILE A 47 15.00 -9.51 -3.15
C ILE A 47 13.96 -8.94 -4.11
N THR A 48 14.37 -8.03 -5.00
CA THR A 48 13.46 -7.44 -6.01
C THR A 48 12.94 -8.51 -6.97
N ALA A 49 13.80 -9.39 -7.46
CA ALA A 49 13.44 -10.50 -8.35
C ALA A 49 12.46 -11.47 -7.67
N ASP A 50 12.73 -11.84 -6.41
CA ASP A 50 11.88 -12.69 -5.58
C ASP A 50 10.48 -12.07 -5.39
N ILE A 51 10.40 -10.78 -5.09
CA ILE A 51 9.12 -10.07 -4.94
C ILE A 51 8.31 -10.20 -6.22
N PHE A 52 8.90 -9.96 -7.39
CA PHE A 52 8.18 -10.03 -8.66
C PHE A 52 7.84 -11.46 -9.10
N GLU A 53 8.62 -12.46 -8.72
CA GLU A 53 8.25 -13.86 -8.92
C GLU A 53 6.99 -14.21 -8.10
N HIS A 54 6.92 -13.78 -6.84
CA HIS A 54 5.74 -13.98 -6.00
C HIS A 54 4.52 -13.17 -6.48
N VAL A 55 4.72 -11.98 -7.04
CA VAL A 55 3.62 -11.23 -7.72
C VAL A 55 3.06 -12.04 -8.88
N LYS A 56 3.91 -12.62 -9.76
CA LYS A 56 3.47 -13.50 -10.85
C LYS A 56 2.70 -14.74 -10.34
N GLY A 57 3.16 -15.31 -9.23
CA GLY A 57 2.45 -16.39 -8.53
C GLY A 57 1.05 -15.95 -8.07
N LEU A 58 0.95 -14.76 -7.49
CA LEU A 58 -0.31 -14.19 -7.03
C LEU A 58 -1.26 -13.89 -8.21
N GLU A 59 -0.76 -13.35 -9.32
CA GLU A 59 -1.52 -13.16 -10.56
C GLU A 59 -2.12 -14.46 -11.06
N LYS A 60 -1.32 -15.51 -11.10
CA LYS A 60 -1.76 -16.86 -11.55
C LYS A 60 -2.85 -17.45 -10.66
N ILE A 61 -2.74 -17.28 -9.34
CA ILE A 61 -3.71 -17.81 -8.38
C ILE A 61 -5.02 -17.02 -8.42
N THR A 62 -4.93 -15.71 -8.55
CA THR A 62 -6.12 -14.82 -8.50
C THR A 62 -6.80 -14.65 -9.85
N GLY A 63 -6.12 -14.97 -10.96
CA GLY A 63 -6.57 -14.69 -12.31
C GLY A 63 -6.64 -13.20 -12.65
N LYS A 64 -5.95 -12.35 -11.89
CA LYS A 64 -5.84 -10.90 -12.08
C LYS A 64 -4.42 -10.56 -12.51
N THR A 65 -4.23 -9.42 -13.18
CA THR A 65 -2.91 -8.99 -13.62
C THR A 65 -2.52 -7.65 -12.99
N PHE A 66 -1.29 -7.57 -12.53
CA PHE A 66 -0.77 -6.36 -11.86
C PHE A 66 -0.52 -5.27 -12.91
N GLY A 67 -1.31 -4.18 -12.82
CA GLY A 67 -1.29 -3.09 -13.79
C GLY A 67 -2.21 -3.27 -15.01
N ASP A 68 -3.02 -4.32 -15.06
CA ASP A 68 -3.98 -4.51 -16.13
C ASP A 68 -5.13 -3.49 -16.07
N ASN A 69 -5.61 -3.09 -17.24
CA ASN A 69 -6.69 -2.12 -17.38
C ASN A 69 -8.11 -2.74 -17.44
N GLU A 70 -8.23 -4.07 -17.48
CA GLU A 70 -9.51 -4.77 -17.49
C GLU A 70 -9.78 -5.51 -16.17
N ASN A 71 -8.78 -6.25 -15.69
CA ASN A 71 -8.87 -7.04 -14.46
C ASN A 71 -7.65 -6.81 -13.54
N PRO A 72 -7.49 -5.60 -13.01
CA PRO A 72 -6.30 -5.25 -12.25
C PRO A 72 -6.17 -6.05 -10.95
N LEU A 73 -4.97 -6.56 -10.68
CA LEU A 73 -4.59 -7.02 -9.36
C LEU A 73 -4.28 -5.79 -8.50
N LEU A 74 -5.07 -5.58 -7.45
CA LEU A 74 -4.82 -4.56 -6.45
C LEU A 74 -4.40 -5.22 -5.16
N VAL A 75 -3.34 -4.72 -4.54
CA VAL A 75 -2.81 -5.29 -3.32
C VAL A 75 -2.81 -4.31 -2.15
N SER A 76 -2.81 -4.86 -0.95
CA SER A 76 -2.46 -4.16 0.27
C SER A 76 -1.04 -4.51 0.67
N VAL A 77 -0.26 -3.52 1.08
CA VAL A 77 1.11 -3.67 1.58
C VAL A 77 1.10 -3.26 3.05
N ARG A 78 1.38 -4.20 3.94
CA ARG A 78 1.23 -4.02 5.40
C ARG A 78 2.45 -4.50 6.14
N SER A 79 2.83 -3.77 7.17
CA SER A 79 3.85 -4.22 8.13
C SER A 79 3.42 -5.46 8.92
N GLY A 80 4.38 -6.28 9.30
CA GLY A 80 4.17 -7.48 10.10
C GLY A 80 5.34 -7.73 11.05
N ALA A 81 5.51 -6.90 12.09
CA ALA A 81 6.53 -7.14 13.11
C ALA A 81 6.26 -8.41 13.91
N ARG A 82 7.30 -9.01 14.52
CA ARG A 82 7.19 -10.20 15.38
C ARG A 82 6.24 -9.98 16.56
N GLN A 83 6.30 -8.79 17.15
CA GLN A 83 5.39 -8.31 18.16
C GLN A 83 4.49 -7.22 17.58
N SER A 84 3.20 -7.26 17.89
CA SER A 84 2.25 -6.25 17.41
C SER A 84 2.64 -4.86 17.90
N MET A 85 2.68 -3.90 16.98
CA MET A 85 2.99 -2.50 17.25
C MET A 85 1.88 -1.60 16.67
N PRO A 86 0.69 -1.57 17.31
CA PRO A 86 -0.49 -0.88 16.77
C PRO A 86 -0.23 0.60 16.52
N GLY A 87 -0.54 1.10 15.33
CA GLY A 87 -0.39 2.51 14.94
C GLY A 87 1.05 3.00 14.75
N MET A 88 2.06 2.12 14.95
CA MET A 88 3.47 2.53 14.84
C MET A 88 4.02 2.42 13.42
N MET A 89 3.42 1.59 12.59
CA MET A 89 3.94 1.25 11.26
C MET A 89 2.88 1.43 10.19
N ASP A 90 3.34 1.64 8.97
CA ASP A 90 2.51 2.07 7.87
C ASP A 90 1.82 0.92 7.11
N THR A 91 0.74 1.28 6.42
CA THR A 91 -0.05 0.39 5.55
C THR A 91 -0.39 1.16 4.29
N ILE A 92 -0.24 0.53 3.12
CA ILE A 92 -0.64 1.07 1.83
C ILE A 92 -1.75 0.17 1.26
N LEU A 93 -2.86 0.76 0.84
CA LEU A 93 -4.02 0.07 0.29
C LEU A 93 -4.24 0.46 -1.16
N ASN A 94 -4.88 -0.42 -1.94
CA ASN A 94 -5.22 -0.20 -3.35
C ASN A 94 -4.00 0.00 -4.26
N LEU A 95 -2.83 -0.49 -3.85
CA LEU A 95 -1.63 -0.43 -4.66
C LEU A 95 -1.83 -1.23 -5.95
N GLY A 96 -1.40 -0.68 -7.06
CA GLY A 96 -1.67 -1.18 -8.41
C GLY A 96 -2.63 -0.30 -9.22
N LEU A 97 -3.32 0.64 -8.57
CA LEU A 97 -4.12 1.64 -9.30
C LEU A 97 -3.22 2.64 -10.03
N ASN A 98 -3.60 2.92 -11.24
CA ASN A 98 -3.06 3.95 -12.12
C ASN A 98 -4.18 4.50 -13.00
N ASP A 99 -3.87 5.37 -13.96
CA ASP A 99 -4.88 6.03 -14.80
C ASP A 99 -5.66 5.05 -15.69
N GLU A 100 -5.09 3.89 -16.02
CA GLU A 100 -5.75 2.85 -16.82
C GLU A 100 -6.50 1.85 -15.93
N ALA A 101 -5.87 1.35 -14.88
CA ALA A 101 -6.44 0.35 -13.99
C ALA A 101 -7.70 0.85 -13.26
N VAL A 102 -7.82 2.15 -12.98
CA VAL A 102 -9.02 2.74 -12.37
C VAL A 102 -10.25 2.60 -13.28
N GLU A 103 -10.08 2.72 -14.59
CA GLU A 103 -11.17 2.54 -15.56
C GLU A 103 -11.62 1.08 -15.60
N GLY A 104 -10.68 0.14 -15.55
CA GLY A 104 -10.99 -1.30 -15.42
C GLY A 104 -11.75 -1.62 -14.13
N LEU A 105 -11.33 -1.05 -13.02
CA LEU A 105 -12.02 -1.21 -11.74
C LEU A 105 -13.44 -0.62 -11.78
N ALA A 106 -13.62 0.55 -12.42
CA ALA A 106 -14.91 1.20 -12.59
C ALA A 106 -15.88 0.32 -13.40
N LYS A 107 -15.42 -0.24 -14.51
CA LYS A 107 -16.20 -1.16 -15.37
C LYS A 107 -16.56 -2.43 -14.62
N LYS A 108 -15.58 -3.07 -13.99
CA LYS A 108 -15.76 -4.34 -13.28
C LYS A 108 -16.74 -4.24 -12.11
N THR A 109 -16.72 -3.15 -11.39
CA THR A 109 -17.61 -2.92 -10.25
C THR A 109 -18.94 -2.28 -10.63
N ASN A 110 -19.07 -1.83 -11.87
CA ASN A 110 -20.16 -0.96 -12.34
C ASN A 110 -20.37 0.26 -11.42
N ASN A 111 -19.28 0.76 -10.84
CA ASN A 111 -19.30 1.84 -9.87
C ASN A 111 -18.08 2.77 -10.05
N PRO A 112 -18.14 3.72 -11.00
CA PRO A 112 -17.04 4.67 -11.24
C PRO A 112 -16.69 5.48 -9.99
N ARG A 113 -17.70 5.89 -9.20
CA ARG A 113 -17.46 6.64 -7.97
C ARG A 113 -16.58 5.86 -6.99
N PHE A 114 -16.87 4.59 -6.78
CA PHE A 114 -16.08 3.72 -5.93
C PHE A 114 -14.63 3.58 -6.44
N ALA A 115 -14.46 3.39 -7.75
CA ALA A 115 -13.15 3.24 -8.36
C ALA A 115 -12.28 4.49 -8.17
N TYR A 116 -12.85 5.67 -8.45
CA TYR A 116 -12.13 6.94 -8.29
C TYR A 116 -11.90 7.32 -6.83
N ASP A 117 -12.79 6.97 -5.90
CA ASP A 117 -12.52 7.14 -4.46
C ASP A 117 -11.37 6.24 -3.99
N CYS A 118 -11.28 5.00 -4.51
CA CYS A 118 -10.15 4.12 -4.26
C CYS A 118 -8.84 4.71 -4.79
N TYR A 119 -8.86 5.28 -5.99
CA TYR A 119 -7.67 5.86 -6.60
C TYR A 119 -7.24 7.15 -5.88
N ARG A 120 -8.17 8.04 -5.58
CA ARG A 120 -7.90 9.24 -4.77
C ARG A 120 -7.22 8.88 -3.45
N ARG A 121 -7.80 7.92 -2.71
CA ARG A 121 -7.24 7.46 -1.43
C ARG A 121 -5.87 6.82 -1.59
N PHE A 122 -5.65 6.09 -2.67
CA PHE A 122 -4.35 5.49 -2.96
C PHE A 122 -3.29 6.56 -3.24
N VAL A 123 -3.57 7.53 -4.10
CA VAL A 123 -2.63 8.63 -4.40
C VAL A 123 -2.27 9.39 -3.12
N GLN A 124 -3.27 9.77 -2.31
CA GLN A 124 -3.04 10.45 -1.03
C GLN A 124 -2.19 9.61 -0.08
N MET A 125 -2.54 8.35 0.11
CA MET A 125 -1.84 7.44 1.03
C MET A 125 -0.41 7.16 0.55
N PHE A 126 -0.21 6.97 -0.75
CA PHE A 126 1.11 6.78 -1.33
C PHE A 126 1.99 8.02 -1.15
N ALA A 127 1.46 9.19 -1.43
CA ALA A 127 2.17 10.45 -1.23
C ALA A 127 2.54 10.69 0.25
N ASP A 128 1.62 10.51 1.17
CA ASP A 128 1.84 10.72 2.61
C ASP A 128 2.79 9.66 3.20
N VAL A 129 2.51 8.38 2.98
CA VAL A 129 3.24 7.29 3.62
C VAL A 129 4.57 6.97 2.94
N VAL A 130 4.60 6.97 1.59
CA VAL A 130 5.79 6.57 0.84
C VAL A 130 6.74 7.73 0.63
N MET A 131 6.20 8.91 0.30
CA MET A 131 6.99 10.07 -0.06
C MET A 131 7.04 11.16 1.03
N MET A 132 6.32 10.98 2.14
CA MET A 132 6.29 11.92 3.27
C MET A 132 5.70 13.30 2.92
N VAL A 133 4.87 13.38 1.88
CA VAL A 133 4.16 14.62 1.51
C VAL A 133 3.07 14.89 2.55
N PRO A 134 2.99 16.09 3.13
CA PRO A 134 2.04 16.37 4.21
C PRO A 134 0.58 16.10 3.83
N LYS A 135 -0.09 15.23 4.57
CA LYS A 135 -1.49 14.84 4.35
C LYS A 135 -2.46 16.03 4.30
N SER A 136 -2.17 17.08 5.06
CA SER A 136 -2.97 18.31 5.10
C SER A 136 -3.12 19.00 3.74
N LEU A 137 -2.14 18.87 2.84
CA LEU A 137 -2.23 19.44 1.49
C LEU A 137 -3.38 18.82 0.68
N PHE A 138 -3.61 17.53 0.87
CA PHE A 138 -4.70 16.80 0.21
C PHE A 138 -6.05 17.07 0.87
N GLU A 139 -6.09 17.16 2.20
CA GLU A 139 -7.31 17.42 2.97
C GLU A 139 -7.91 18.79 2.63
N VAL A 140 -7.07 19.81 2.47
CA VAL A 140 -7.50 21.15 2.04
C VAL A 140 -8.21 21.11 0.68
N GLU A 141 -7.71 20.33 -0.27
CA GLU A 141 -8.33 20.24 -1.61
C GLU A 141 -9.66 19.47 -1.58
N ILE A 142 -9.78 18.46 -0.71
CA ILE A 142 -11.06 17.77 -0.47
C ILE A 142 -12.09 18.76 0.09
N ASP A 143 -11.71 19.56 1.09
CA ASP A 143 -12.60 20.51 1.72
C ASP A 143 -13.03 21.63 0.76
N LYS A 144 -12.11 22.15 -0.07
CA LYS A 144 -12.44 23.09 -1.14
C LYS A 144 -13.45 22.50 -2.15
N MET A 145 -13.25 21.25 -2.55
CA MET A 145 -14.17 20.57 -3.47
C MET A 145 -15.55 20.41 -2.85
N LYS A 146 -15.65 20.00 -1.58
CA LYS A 146 -16.91 19.88 -0.87
C LYS A 146 -17.63 21.24 -0.76
N GLU A 147 -16.91 22.29 -0.44
CA GLU A 147 -17.45 23.65 -0.38
C GLU A 147 -17.99 24.10 -1.73
N ALA A 148 -17.20 23.93 -2.81
CA ALA A 148 -17.59 24.32 -4.17
C ALA A 148 -18.83 23.55 -4.67
N LYS A 149 -19.02 22.30 -4.23
CA LYS A 149 -20.17 21.44 -4.60
C LYS A 149 -21.35 21.56 -3.62
N GLY A 150 -21.18 22.28 -2.51
CA GLY A 150 -22.21 22.44 -1.48
C GLY A 150 -22.55 21.16 -0.73
N VAL A 151 -21.60 20.23 -0.63
CA VAL A 151 -21.76 18.95 0.08
C VAL A 151 -20.93 18.91 1.36
N LYS A 152 -21.33 18.05 2.31
CA LYS A 152 -20.66 17.97 3.62
C LYS A 152 -19.71 16.80 3.77
N ASN A 153 -20.01 15.67 3.14
CA ASN A 153 -19.24 14.44 3.32
C ASN A 153 -18.57 14.03 2.03
N ASP A 154 -17.44 13.35 2.12
CA ASP A 154 -16.72 12.79 0.96
C ASP A 154 -17.60 11.82 0.16
N VAL A 155 -18.54 11.14 0.82
CA VAL A 155 -19.46 10.20 0.17
C VAL A 155 -20.46 10.87 -0.78
N ASP A 156 -20.67 12.17 -0.63
CA ASP A 156 -21.60 12.96 -1.45
C ASP A 156 -20.94 13.46 -2.76
N LEU A 157 -19.60 13.33 -2.88
CA LEU A 157 -18.86 13.69 -4.09
C LEU A 157 -19.14 12.69 -5.21
N THR A 158 -19.31 13.19 -6.42
CA THR A 158 -19.55 12.37 -7.63
C THR A 158 -18.26 11.68 -8.14
N ALA A 159 -18.40 10.80 -9.12
CA ALA A 159 -17.25 10.18 -9.78
C ALA A 159 -16.37 11.22 -10.49
N GLU A 160 -16.99 12.22 -11.11
CA GLU A 160 -16.33 13.32 -11.80
C GLU A 160 -15.54 14.19 -10.83
N ASP A 161 -16.14 14.53 -9.67
CA ASP A 161 -15.44 15.29 -8.61
C ASP A 161 -14.24 14.55 -8.07
N LEU A 162 -14.37 13.25 -7.85
CA LEU A 162 -13.26 12.39 -7.39
C LEU A 162 -12.18 12.23 -8.46
N LYS A 163 -12.53 12.18 -9.74
CA LYS A 163 -11.58 12.17 -10.86
C LYS A 163 -10.78 13.49 -10.92
N GLU A 164 -11.44 14.62 -10.72
CA GLU A 164 -10.80 15.93 -10.63
C GLU A 164 -9.83 15.99 -9.44
N LEU A 165 -10.25 15.49 -8.25
CA LEU A 165 -9.39 15.38 -7.08
C LEU A 165 -8.16 14.50 -7.31
N VAL A 166 -8.28 13.38 -8.04
CA VAL A 166 -7.13 12.56 -8.43
C VAL A 166 -6.12 13.37 -9.23
N GLY A 167 -6.58 14.17 -10.19
CA GLY A 167 -5.72 15.08 -10.96
C GLY A 167 -4.99 16.08 -10.07
N THR A 168 -5.71 16.74 -9.17
CA THR A 168 -5.16 17.68 -8.19
C THR A 168 -4.14 17.01 -7.28
N PHE A 169 -4.43 15.82 -6.79
CA PHE A 169 -3.54 15.06 -5.90
C PHE A 169 -2.25 14.62 -6.59
N LYS A 170 -2.32 14.19 -7.85
CA LYS A 170 -1.12 13.88 -8.65
C LYS A 170 -0.26 15.12 -8.87
N LYS A 171 -0.90 16.29 -9.04
CA LYS A 171 -0.16 17.56 -9.14
C LYS A 171 0.51 17.93 -7.83
N ILE A 172 -0.17 17.80 -6.68
CA ILE A 172 0.46 18.01 -5.36
C ILE A 172 1.67 17.08 -5.19
N TYR A 173 1.53 15.81 -5.58
CA TYR A 173 2.63 14.85 -5.55
C TYR A 173 3.81 15.33 -6.41
N GLU A 174 3.56 15.72 -7.66
CA GLU A 174 4.58 16.18 -8.60
C GLU A 174 5.28 17.46 -8.12
N ASP A 175 4.51 18.42 -7.60
CA ASP A 175 5.05 19.69 -7.07
C ASP A 175 5.97 19.48 -5.85
N ASN A 176 5.75 18.42 -5.05
CA ASN A 176 6.58 18.09 -3.88
C ASN A 176 7.77 17.18 -4.23
N GLU A 177 7.59 16.23 -5.16
CA GLU A 177 8.58 15.20 -5.48
C GLU A 177 9.44 15.54 -6.70
N GLY A 178 9.05 16.54 -7.50
CA GLY A 178 9.72 16.91 -8.73
C GLY A 178 9.59 15.87 -9.86
N LYS A 179 8.69 14.90 -9.71
CA LYS A 179 8.42 13.83 -10.69
C LYS A 179 6.94 13.44 -10.65
N PRO A 180 6.37 12.95 -11.77
CA PRO A 180 4.97 12.54 -11.81
C PRO A 180 4.70 11.35 -10.89
N PHE A 181 3.42 11.20 -10.48
CA PHE A 181 2.96 10.03 -9.71
C PHE A 181 3.22 8.75 -10.50
N PRO A 182 3.84 7.71 -9.87
CA PRO A 182 4.26 6.49 -10.57
C PRO A 182 3.05 5.72 -11.11
N GLN A 183 3.06 5.46 -12.41
CA GLN A 183 2.00 4.72 -13.11
C GLN A 183 2.33 3.22 -13.23
N ASP A 184 3.61 2.81 -13.12
CA ASP A 184 3.99 1.41 -13.08
C ASP A 184 3.73 0.82 -11.69
N PRO A 185 2.83 -0.18 -11.55
CA PRO A 185 2.55 -0.83 -10.28
C PRO A 185 3.76 -1.51 -9.64
N LYS A 186 4.75 -1.90 -10.43
CA LYS A 186 6.00 -2.50 -9.92
C LYS A 186 6.83 -1.47 -9.17
N ASP A 187 6.95 -0.27 -9.71
CA ASP A 187 7.63 0.84 -9.04
C ASP A 187 6.87 1.22 -7.77
N GLN A 188 5.54 1.30 -7.84
CA GLN A 188 4.69 1.54 -6.68
C GLN A 188 4.94 0.49 -5.58
N LEU A 189 5.04 -0.78 -5.93
CA LEU A 189 5.24 -1.88 -4.97
C LEU A 189 6.59 -1.77 -4.27
N ILE A 190 7.66 -1.59 -5.02
CA ILE A 190 9.01 -1.48 -4.44
C ILE A 190 9.12 -0.27 -3.52
N GLU A 191 8.60 0.88 -3.91
CA GLU A 191 8.61 2.07 -3.05
C GLU A 191 7.74 1.88 -1.79
N ALA A 192 6.60 1.20 -1.90
CA ALA A 192 5.76 0.85 -0.75
C ALA A 192 6.47 -0.12 0.22
N VAL A 193 7.18 -1.13 -0.28
CA VAL A 193 7.97 -2.05 0.55
C VAL A 193 9.08 -1.29 1.28
N LYS A 194 9.82 -0.43 0.57
CA LYS A 194 10.82 0.46 1.20
C LYS A 194 10.20 1.34 2.29
N ALA A 195 9.01 1.90 2.06
CA ALA A 195 8.32 2.72 3.05
C ALA A 195 7.97 1.92 4.31
N VAL A 196 7.46 0.69 4.16
CA VAL A 196 7.18 -0.18 5.30
C VAL A 196 8.48 -0.53 6.05
N PHE A 197 9.57 -0.83 5.36
CA PHE A 197 10.86 -1.06 6.01
C PHE A 197 11.34 0.20 6.76
N ARG A 198 11.25 1.38 6.12
CA ARG A 198 11.60 2.65 6.78
C ARG A 198 10.77 2.92 8.04
N SER A 199 9.48 2.53 8.03
CA SER A 199 8.59 2.74 9.17
C SER A 199 9.04 2.00 10.43
N TRP A 200 9.86 0.94 10.30
CA TRP A 200 10.51 0.27 11.42
C TRP A 200 11.41 1.21 12.22
N ASP A 201 12.03 2.18 11.55
CA ASP A 201 12.96 3.13 12.14
C ASP A 201 12.37 4.56 12.32
N ASN A 202 11.05 4.71 12.23
CA ASN A 202 10.44 6.00 12.49
C ASN A 202 10.45 6.35 14.00
N PRO A 203 10.36 7.63 14.37
CA PRO A 203 10.43 8.05 15.78
C PRO A 203 9.41 7.36 16.70
N ARG A 204 8.17 7.16 16.22
CA ARG A 204 7.09 6.47 16.97
C ARG A 204 7.45 5.01 17.24
N ALA A 205 7.91 4.31 16.21
CA ALA A 205 8.32 2.92 16.32
C ALA A 205 9.54 2.75 17.25
N ASN A 206 10.51 3.67 17.16
CA ASN A 206 11.70 3.67 18.03
C ASN A 206 11.32 3.80 19.50
N VAL A 207 10.45 4.76 19.84
CA VAL A 207 9.97 4.95 21.22
C VAL A 207 9.21 3.70 21.69
N TYR A 208 8.27 3.19 20.87
CA TYR A 208 7.49 2.01 21.22
C TYR A 208 8.37 0.78 21.47
N ARG A 209 9.35 0.52 20.60
CA ARG A 209 10.27 -0.60 20.73
C ARG A 209 11.08 -0.49 22.02
N LYS A 210 11.60 0.71 22.31
CA LYS A 210 12.35 0.95 23.55
C LYS A 210 11.51 0.69 24.80
N MET A 211 10.25 1.12 24.81
CA MET A 211 9.34 0.92 25.94
C MET A 211 8.91 -0.55 26.11
N ASN A 212 8.92 -1.34 25.05
CA ASN A 212 8.48 -2.74 25.07
C ASN A 212 9.63 -3.74 24.92
N GLU A 213 10.88 -3.27 25.05
CA GLU A 213 12.11 -4.10 24.97
C GLU A 213 12.19 -4.94 23.68
N ILE A 214 11.73 -4.36 22.54
CA ILE A 214 11.75 -4.99 21.23
C ILE A 214 13.09 -4.68 20.55
N PRO A 215 13.93 -5.70 20.26
CA PRO A 215 15.23 -5.50 19.63
C PRO A 215 15.13 -4.90 18.24
N TYR A 216 16.03 -3.98 17.91
CA TYR A 216 16.07 -3.32 16.60
C TYR A 216 16.35 -4.33 15.46
N GLU A 217 17.22 -5.28 15.71
CA GLU A 217 17.66 -6.30 14.76
C GLU A 217 16.57 -7.29 14.34
N TRP A 218 15.41 -7.26 15.00
CA TRP A 218 14.28 -8.10 14.59
C TRP A 218 13.67 -7.68 13.26
N GLY A 219 13.76 -6.41 12.91
CA GLY A 219 13.13 -5.90 11.70
C GLY A 219 11.62 -6.09 11.65
N THR A 220 11.05 -5.83 10.49
CA THR A 220 9.64 -6.09 10.20
C THR A 220 9.49 -6.89 8.91
N ALA A 221 8.50 -7.75 8.86
CA ALA A 221 8.04 -8.35 7.62
C ALA A 221 7.07 -7.41 6.87
N VAL A 222 6.88 -7.65 5.59
CA VAL A 222 5.89 -6.97 4.76
C VAL A 222 4.92 -8.00 4.18
N ASN A 223 3.64 -7.83 4.46
CA ASN A 223 2.59 -8.68 3.90
C ASN A 223 1.98 -8.00 2.68
N VAL A 224 2.08 -8.65 1.53
CA VAL A 224 1.45 -8.24 0.27
C VAL A 224 0.28 -9.18 0.02
N GLN A 225 -0.93 -8.65 0.01
CA GLN A 225 -2.16 -9.47 -0.14
C GLN A 225 -3.08 -8.89 -1.22
N ASP A 226 -3.73 -9.78 -1.98
CA ASP A 226 -4.83 -9.39 -2.86
C ASP A 226 -5.87 -8.61 -2.05
N ARG A 227 -6.23 -7.45 -2.57
CA ARG A 227 -7.38 -6.73 -2.08
C ARG A 227 -8.64 -7.47 -2.51
N LYS A 228 -9.18 -8.27 -1.62
CA LYS A 228 -10.50 -8.86 -1.85
C LYS A 228 -11.49 -7.69 -2.00
N SER A 229 -12.08 -7.55 -3.19
CA SER A 229 -13.24 -6.69 -3.36
C SER A 229 -14.29 -7.16 -2.36
N VAL A 230 -14.58 -6.34 -1.37
CA VAL A 230 -15.80 -6.51 -0.59
C VAL A 230 -16.91 -6.15 -1.55
N VAL A 231 -17.57 -7.16 -2.08
CA VAL A 231 -18.85 -7.03 -2.76
C VAL A 231 -19.90 -6.83 -1.71
#